data_177ab6a44e16089a056ef32a08b1e8fa
#
_entry.id   177ab6a44e16089a056ef32a08b1e8fa
#
_cell.length_a   1.000
_cell.length_b   1.000
_cell.length_c   1.000
_cell.angle_alpha   90.00
_cell.angle_beta   90.00
_cell.angle_gamma   90.00
#
_symmetry.space_group_name_H-M   'P 1'
#
loop_
_entity.id
_entity.type
_entity.pdbx_description
1 polymer ?
#
loop_
_entity_poly.entity_id
_entity_poly.type
_entity_poly.pdbx_seq_one_letter_code
_entity_poly.pdbx_strand_id
1 'polypeptide(L)'
;MFNGGNNSMKSNTQMNSSQLNQNYGNGPKPTFTPTPAQQIPGNFGETTVLSNNPQIGETTVLVANQTKVQRIAHIVRKKNNEDIVINKPRFRIGKEKSYVDYFIGDNSAISRSHADIINKEGAFFIIDLNSTNYTYINGTMVKSGDEVPLENGDVIGLANEEFEFRLY
;
A
#
# COMPACT_ATOMS: atom_id res chain seq x y z
N MET A 1 -30.48 -52.75 -39.14
CA MET A 1 -31.53 -53.20 -38.19
C MET A 1 -31.37 -52.36 -36.92
N PHE A 2 -32.45 -51.65 -36.60
CA PHE A 2 -32.86 -51.07 -35.31
C PHE A 2 -31.96 -49.98 -34.71
N ASN A 3 -32.38 -48.77 -34.68
CA ASN A 3 -33.48 -48.01 -33.99
C ASN A 3 -33.00 -47.52 -32.64
N GLY A 4 -32.84 -46.27 -32.37
CA GLY A 4 -33.93 -45.32 -32.13
C GLY A 4 -33.75 -44.83 -30.71
N GLY A 5 -33.86 -43.56 -30.48
CA GLY A 5 -34.02 -43.03 -29.13
C GLY A 5 -33.67 -41.53 -28.97
N ASN A 6 -34.50 -40.70 -29.56
CA ASN A 6 -34.71 -39.31 -29.16
C ASN A 6 -35.09 -39.24 -27.67
N ASN A 7 -34.52 -38.33 -26.92
CA ASN A 7 -35.30 -37.64 -25.90
C ASN A 7 -34.82 -36.20 -25.67
N SER A 8 -35.61 -35.34 -26.21
CA SER A 8 -35.67 -33.90 -26.01
C SER A 8 -36.37 -33.61 -24.68
N MET A 9 -35.77 -32.90 -23.77
CA MET A 9 -36.54 -32.19 -22.74
C MET A 9 -35.99 -30.78 -22.57
N LYS A 10 -36.72 -29.87 -23.23
CA LYS A 10 -36.78 -28.47 -22.91
C LYS A 10 -37.55 -28.32 -21.59
N SER A 11 -36.99 -27.64 -20.63
CA SER A 11 -37.78 -26.99 -19.60
C SER A 11 -37.30 -25.53 -19.44
N ASN A 12 -38.11 -24.71 -20.07
CA ASN A 12 -38.16 -23.29 -19.97
C ASN A 12 -38.81 -22.96 -18.62
N THR A 13 -38.11 -22.29 -17.72
CA THR A 13 -38.75 -21.67 -16.56
C THR A 13 -38.40 -20.19 -16.58
N GLN A 14 -39.31 -19.42 -17.21
CA GLN A 14 -39.47 -18.01 -16.97
C GLN A 14 -39.91 -17.83 -15.52
N MET A 15 -39.12 -17.18 -14.70
CA MET A 15 -39.60 -16.62 -13.46
C MET A 15 -39.90 -15.12 -13.63
N ASN A 16 -41.18 -14.91 -13.42
CA ASN A 16 -41.94 -13.69 -13.50
C ASN A 16 -41.43 -12.66 -12.48
N SER A 17 -41.08 -11.48 -12.97
CA SER A 17 -40.83 -10.30 -12.20
C SER A 17 -42.14 -9.63 -11.79
N SER A 18 -42.61 -9.88 -10.60
CA SER A 18 -43.56 -8.98 -9.91
C SER A 18 -43.87 -9.56 -8.53
N GLN A 19 -43.21 -9.06 -7.53
CA GLN A 19 -43.70 -8.79 -6.17
C GLN A 19 -42.53 -8.38 -5.26
N LEU A 20 -42.12 -7.14 -5.38
CA LEU A 20 -41.42 -6.45 -4.31
C LEU A 20 -42.49 -5.71 -3.50
N ASN A 21 -42.97 -6.39 -2.47
CA ASN A 21 -43.85 -5.77 -1.50
C ASN A 21 -43.03 -4.94 -0.51
N GLN A 22 -43.42 -3.68 -0.43
CA GLN A 22 -42.93 -2.66 0.47
C GLN A 22 -43.26 -3.04 1.90
N ASN A 23 -42.29 -3.06 2.79
CA ASN A 23 -42.51 -2.87 4.19
C ASN A 23 -41.30 -2.20 4.85
N TYR A 24 -41.17 -0.90 4.66
CA TYR A 24 -40.31 -0.08 5.52
C TYR A 24 -41.12 0.38 6.73
N GLY A 25 -40.96 -0.39 7.79
CA GLY A 25 -41.47 0.00 9.11
C GLY A 25 -40.78 1.30 9.56
N ASN A 26 -41.64 2.27 9.92
CA ASN A 26 -41.26 3.48 10.62
C ASN A 26 -40.68 3.14 11.99
N GLY A 27 -39.33 3.04 12.07
CA GLY A 27 -38.61 3.09 13.33
C GLY A 27 -38.22 4.54 13.63
N PRO A 28 -38.25 4.97 14.91
CA PRO A 28 -37.92 6.35 15.25
C PRO A 28 -36.45 6.65 14.92
N LYS A 29 -36.23 7.80 14.27
CA LYS A 29 -34.89 8.33 14.00
C LYS A 29 -34.12 8.48 15.32
N PRO A 30 -32.85 8.05 15.40
CA PRO A 30 -32.02 8.39 16.54
C PRO A 30 -31.77 9.89 16.57
N THR A 31 -32.32 10.58 17.56
CA THR A 31 -31.96 11.95 17.88
C THR A 31 -30.62 11.95 18.59
N PHE A 32 -29.60 12.44 17.92
CA PHE A 32 -28.32 12.74 18.54
C PHE A 32 -28.48 14.03 19.37
N THR A 33 -28.57 13.89 20.67
CA THR A 33 -28.35 15.01 21.58
C THR A 33 -26.86 15.29 21.63
N PRO A 34 -26.42 16.54 21.42
CA PRO A 34 -25.00 16.86 21.59
C PRO A 34 -24.65 16.78 23.06
N THR A 35 -23.76 15.89 23.43
CA THR A 35 -23.14 15.84 24.75
C THR A 35 -22.33 17.12 24.96
N PRO A 36 -22.46 17.80 26.12
CA PRO A 36 -21.65 18.97 26.42
C PRO A 36 -20.16 18.58 26.38
N ALA A 37 -19.37 19.39 25.70
CA ALA A 37 -17.93 19.24 25.63
C ALA A 37 -17.33 19.21 27.05
N GLN A 38 -16.79 18.07 27.44
CA GLN A 38 -15.92 18.01 28.61
C GLN A 38 -14.64 18.77 28.27
N GLN A 39 -14.41 19.85 29.00
CA GLN A 39 -13.17 20.57 29.02
C GLN A 39 -12.08 19.62 29.51
N ILE A 40 -11.18 19.25 28.63
CA ILE A 40 -9.92 18.60 28.97
C ILE A 40 -9.05 19.71 29.58
N PRO A 41 -8.54 19.59 30.82
CA PRO A 41 -7.56 20.56 31.32
C PRO A 41 -6.30 20.44 30.43
N GLY A 42 -6.10 21.42 29.60
CA GLY A 42 -4.87 21.57 28.84
C GLY A 42 -3.72 21.80 29.79
N ASN A 43 -2.85 20.82 29.95
CA ASN A 43 -1.54 21.05 30.54
C ASN A 43 -0.71 21.75 29.45
N PHE A 44 -0.80 23.08 29.42
CA PHE A 44 0.11 23.91 28.66
C PHE A 44 1.46 23.82 29.36
N GLY A 45 2.41 23.16 28.71
CA GLY A 45 3.79 23.11 29.16
C GLY A 45 4.31 24.49 29.56
N GLU A 46 4.91 24.52 30.72
CA GLU A 46 5.50 25.73 31.32
C GLU A 46 6.44 26.39 30.32
N THR A 47 6.08 27.61 29.95
CA THR A 47 6.97 28.51 29.27
C THR A 47 7.94 29.04 30.33
N THR A 48 9.14 28.49 30.43
CA THR A 48 10.18 29.03 31.27
C THR A 48 10.66 30.36 30.65
N VAL A 49 10.12 31.45 31.13
CA VAL A 49 10.61 32.78 30.76
C VAL A 49 11.86 33.06 31.58
N LEU A 50 13.03 32.85 31.00
CA LEU A 50 14.28 33.43 31.51
C LEU A 50 14.33 34.87 31.04
N SER A 51 13.72 35.77 31.80
CA SER A 51 13.85 37.20 31.58
C SER A 51 14.66 37.82 32.69
N ASN A 52 15.85 38.23 32.37
CA ASN A 52 16.53 39.38 33.01
C ASN A 52 17.36 40.09 31.96
N ASN A 53 16.69 40.82 31.06
CA ASN A 53 17.27 41.97 30.38
C ASN A 53 16.15 42.85 29.80
N PRO A 54 15.99 44.10 30.23
CA PRO A 54 14.92 44.94 29.72
C PRO A 54 15.40 45.75 28.51
N GLN A 55 15.65 45.11 27.39
CA GLN A 55 15.68 45.77 26.07
C GLN A 55 15.70 44.71 24.96
N ILE A 56 14.76 44.95 24.03
CA ILE A 56 14.55 44.21 22.76
C ILE A 56 13.70 42.97 22.89
N GLY A 57 12.36 43.17 22.72
CA GLY A 57 11.42 42.07 22.50
C GLY A 57 11.58 41.50 21.09
N GLU A 58 12.48 40.56 20.90
CA GLU A 58 12.43 39.62 19.78
C GLU A 58 11.88 38.29 20.30
N THR A 59 10.62 38.03 19.99
CA THR A 59 10.02 36.71 20.17
C THR A 59 10.66 35.81 19.14
N THR A 60 11.75 35.15 19.50
CA THR A 60 12.32 34.11 18.64
C THR A 60 11.37 32.91 18.65
N VAL A 61 10.50 32.83 17.66
CA VAL A 61 9.76 31.60 17.39
C VAL A 61 10.80 30.58 16.94
N LEU A 62 11.18 29.67 17.83
CA LEU A 62 11.92 28.47 17.45
C LEU A 62 10.98 27.61 16.60
N VAL A 63 10.92 27.89 15.32
CA VAL A 63 10.38 26.94 14.35
C VAL A 63 11.32 25.75 14.40
N ALA A 64 10.91 24.70 15.12
CA ALA A 64 11.55 23.40 15.00
C ALA A 64 11.39 22.98 13.53
N ASN A 65 12.35 23.36 12.69
CA ASN A 65 12.53 22.76 11.39
C ASN A 65 12.79 21.28 11.66
N GLN A 66 11.72 20.49 11.67
CA GLN A 66 11.84 19.05 11.51
C GLN A 66 12.46 18.87 10.12
N THR A 67 13.77 18.79 10.09
CA THR A 67 14.49 18.35 8.90
C THR A 67 14.00 16.94 8.66
N LYS A 68 13.02 16.79 7.73
CA LYS A 68 12.54 15.50 7.29
C LYS A 68 13.75 14.80 6.68
N VAL A 69 14.39 13.92 7.44
CA VAL A 69 15.52 13.12 6.93
C VAL A 69 14.95 12.30 5.79
N GLN A 70 15.26 12.71 4.58
CA GLN A 70 14.82 12.02 3.38
C GLN A 70 15.68 10.76 3.25
N ARG A 71 15.16 9.63 3.69
CA ARG A 71 15.82 8.34 3.55
C ARG A 71 15.85 7.96 2.06
N ILE A 72 17.03 7.58 1.59
CA ILE A 72 17.22 7.08 0.24
C ILE A 72 17.12 5.56 0.30
N ALA A 73 16.19 5.00 -0.46
CA ALA A 73 15.99 3.56 -0.53
C ALA A 73 16.66 2.97 -1.77
N HIS A 74 17.23 1.80 -1.60
CA HIS A 74 17.87 1.01 -2.65
C HIS A 74 17.38 -0.42 -2.61
N ILE A 75 17.46 -1.11 -3.74
CA ILE A 75 17.44 -2.57 -3.80
C ILE A 75 18.75 -3.06 -4.42
N VAL A 76 19.38 -4.03 -3.77
CA VAL A 76 20.61 -4.64 -4.26
C VAL A 76 20.28 -6.02 -4.82
N ARG A 77 20.46 -6.20 -6.13
CA ARG A 77 20.23 -7.49 -6.80
C ARG A 77 21.32 -8.48 -6.40
N LYS A 78 20.98 -9.58 -5.74
CA LYS A 78 21.96 -10.52 -5.19
C LYS A 78 22.74 -11.26 -6.28
N LYS A 79 22.17 -11.46 -7.47
CA LYS A 79 22.78 -12.18 -8.59
C LYS A 79 24.07 -11.53 -9.10
N ASN A 80 24.14 -10.20 -9.14
CA ASN A 80 25.23 -9.44 -9.74
C ASN A 80 25.72 -8.27 -8.85
N ASN A 81 25.18 -8.13 -7.62
CA ASN A 81 25.42 -7.02 -6.71
C ASN A 81 25.11 -5.63 -7.31
N GLU A 82 24.19 -5.57 -8.25
CA GLU A 82 23.73 -4.30 -8.82
C GLU A 82 22.92 -3.54 -7.79
N ASP A 83 23.32 -2.29 -7.53
CA ASP A 83 22.67 -1.37 -6.60
C ASP A 83 21.74 -0.42 -7.37
N ILE A 84 20.45 -0.49 -7.08
CA ILE A 84 19.40 0.23 -7.78
C ILE A 84 18.73 1.21 -6.83
N VAL A 85 18.82 2.51 -7.11
CA VAL A 85 18.19 3.58 -6.33
C VAL A 85 16.69 3.64 -6.61
N ILE A 86 15.88 3.64 -5.56
CA ILE A 86 14.44 3.87 -5.65
C ILE A 86 14.19 5.37 -5.59
N ASN A 87 14.11 6.01 -6.73
CA ASN A 87 14.08 7.47 -6.90
C ASN A 87 12.70 8.03 -7.27
N LYS A 88 11.65 7.22 -7.16
CA LYS A 88 10.26 7.61 -7.47
C LYS A 88 9.30 7.21 -6.35
N PRO A 89 8.19 7.93 -6.16
CA PRO A 89 7.15 7.54 -5.20
C PRO A 89 6.55 6.16 -5.48
N ARG A 90 6.52 5.76 -6.75
CA ARG A 90 6.18 4.41 -7.21
C ARG A 90 7.26 3.95 -8.15
N PHE A 91 7.93 2.88 -7.80
CA PHE A 91 9.05 2.31 -8.53
C PHE A 91 8.68 0.89 -8.97
N ARG A 92 8.51 0.70 -10.27
CA ARG A 92 8.05 -0.56 -10.86
C ARG A 92 9.20 -1.42 -11.34
N ILE A 93 9.10 -2.73 -11.06
CA ILE A 93 10.08 -3.75 -11.41
C ILE A 93 9.42 -4.81 -12.30
N GLY A 94 10.11 -5.25 -13.36
CA GLY A 94 9.61 -6.29 -14.25
C GLY A 94 10.47 -6.50 -15.50
N LYS A 95 9.97 -7.32 -16.44
CA LYS A 95 10.69 -7.67 -17.68
C LYS A 95 10.20 -6.94 -18.94
N GLU A 96 9.28 -6.00 -18.84
CA GLU A 96 8.83 -5.22 -20.00
C GLU A 96 9.34 -3.79 -19.89
N LYS A 97 10.40 -3.51 -20.66
CA LYS A 97 11.17 -2.25 -20.58
C LYS A 97 10.33 -0.98 -20.68
N SER A 98 9.24 -1.03 -21.43
CA SER A 98 8.34 0.11 -21.65
C SER A 98 7.45 0.44 -20.46
N TYR A 99 7.34 -0.46 -19.47
CA TYR A 99 6.40 -0.33 -18.34
C TYR A 99 7.05 -0.28 -16.97
N VAL A 100 8.39 -0.39 -16.89
CA VAL A 100 9.09 -0.54 -15.61
C VAL A 100 10.17 0.51 -15.44
N ASP A 101 10.50 0.79 -14.18
CA ASP A 101 11.61 1.65 -13.79
C ASP A 101 12.91 0.84 -13.69
N TYR A 102 12.83 -0.42 -13.24
CA TYR A 102 13.92 -1.37 -13.26
C TYR A 102 13.58 -2.59 -14.12
N PHE A 103 14.36 -2.74 -15.20
CA PHE A 103 14.16 -3.78 -16.21
C PHE A 103 15.03 -5.01 -15.94
N ILE A 104 14.39 -6.18 -15.81
CA ILE A 104 15.05 -7.49 -15.65
C ILE A 104 14.83 -8.30 -16.92
N GLY A 105 15.73 -8.14 -17.90
CA GLY A 105 15.61 -8.80 -19.22
C GLY A 105 16.21 -10.20 -19.28
N ASP A 106 17.01 -10.58 -18.29
CA ASP A 106 17.77 -11.82 -18.23
C ASP A 106 17.10 -12.94 -17.42
N ASN A 107 15.84 -12.74 -16.99
CA ASN A 107 15.07 -13.72 -16.24
C ASN A 107 13.64 -13.83 -16.76
N SER A 108 13.34 -14.93 -17.43
CA SER A 108 12.02 -15.21 -18.03
C SER A 108 10.92 -15.45 -16.98
N ALA A 109 11.28 -15.83 -15.76
CA ALA A 109 10.34 -16.07 -14.66
C ALA A 109 9.73 -14.77 -14.11
N ILE A 110 10.33 -13.61 -14.38
CA ILE A 110 9.81 -12.31 -14.00
C ILE A 110 8.62 -11.93 -14.89
N SER A 111 7.56 -11.39 -14.31
CA SER A 111 6.40 -10.87 -15.05
C SER A 111 6.71 -9.53 -15.71
N ARG A 112 5.96 -9.14 -16.75
CA ARG A 112 6.14 -7.86 -17.48
C ARG A 112 6.14 -6.65 -16.54
N SER A 113 5.13 -6.55 -15.68
CA SER A 113 5.09 -5.72 -14.48
C SER A 113 4.95 -6.70 -13.32
N HIS A 114 5.98 -6.84 -12.49
CA HIS A 114 6.00 -7.87 -11.45
C HIS A 114 5.58 -7.33 -10.10
N ALA A 115 6.25 -6.29 -9.65
CA ALA A 115 5.97 -5.64 -8.38
C ALA A 115 6.21 -4.13 -8.45
N ASP A 116 5.55 -3.39 -7.56
CA ASP A 116 5.81 -1.98 -7.30
C ASP A 116 6.38 -1.81 -5.89
N ILE A 117 7.42 -0.99 -5.75
CA ILE A 117 7.83 -0.43 -4.46
C ILE A 117 7.26 0.98 -4.36
N ILE A 118 6.53 1.25 -3.26
CA ILE A 118 5.88 2.54 -3.02
C ILE A 118 6.53 3.23 -1.83
N ASN A 119 6.85 4.51 -2.00
CA ASN A 119 7.30 5.39 -0.92
C ASN A 119 6.12 6.26 -0.47
N LYS A 120 5.71 6.11 0.78
CA LYS A 120 4.71 6.94 1.45
C LYS A 120 5.39 7.71 2.58
N GLU A 121 5.79 8.93 2.31
CA GLU A 121 6.40 9.83 3.29
C GLU A 121 7.65 9.28 4.00
N GLY A 122 8.43 8.45 3.32
CA GLY A 122 9.64 7.81 3.86
C GLY A 122 9.39 6.42 4.44
N ALA A 123 8.16 5.92 4.46
CA ALA A 123 7.82 4.52 4.66
C ALA A 123 7.70 3.82 3.31
N PHE A 124 8.32 2.65 3.18
CA PHE A 124 8.33 1.89 1.93
C PHE A 124 7.48 0.64 2.04
N PHE A 125 6.80 0.32 0.94
CA PHE A 125 5.93 -0.86 0.83
C PHE A 125 6.16 -1.53 -0.51
N ILE A 126 5.96 -2.84 -0.56
CA ILE A 126 5.93 -3.59 -1.81
C ILE A 126 4.54 -4.12 -2.10
N ILE A 127 4.18 -4.14 -3.39
CA ILE A 127 2.91 -4.68 -3.89
C ILE A 127 3.22 -5.64 -5.03
N ASP A 128 2.71 -6.86 -4.93
CA ASP A 128 2.68 -7.79 -6.06
C ASP A 128 1.61 -7.39 -7.08
N LEU A 129 1.96 -7.29 -8.35
CA LEU A 129 1.08 -6.88 -9.45
C LEU A 129 0.44 -8.08 -10.17
N ASN A 130 -0.05 -9.05 -9.41
CA ASN A 130 -0.58 -10.32 -9.93
C ASN A 130 0.47 -11.04 -10.78
N SER A 131 1.67 -11.15 -10.23
CA SER A 131 2.78 -11.79 -10.91
C SER A 131 2.56 -13.30 -11.05
N THR A 132 3.10 -13.90 -12.12
CA THR A 132 2.91 -15.33 -12.41
C THR A 132 3.62 -16.22 -11.38
N ASN A 133 4.78 -15.79 -10.89
CA ASN A 133 5.63 -16.57 -9.98
C ASN A 133 5.81 -15.90 -8.62
N TYR A 134 4.89 -15.03 -8.24
CA TYR A 134 4.75 -14.39 -6.94
C TYR A 134 5.93 -13.52 -6.50
N THR A 135 5.63 -12.65 -5.55
CA THR A 135 6.57 -11.82 -4.80
C THR A 135 6.67 -12.35 -3.36
N TYR A 136 7.85 -12.28 -2.76
CA TYR A 136 8.12 -12.74 -1.41
C TYR A 136 8.89 -11.68 -0.62
N ILE A 137 8.64 -11.60 0.69
CA ILE A 137 9.44 -10.85 1.65
C ILE A 137 9.92 -11.81 2.74
N ASN A 138 11.23 -11.95 2.88
CA ASN A 138 11.86 -12.88 3.84
C ASN A 138 11.28 -14.31 3.74
N GLY A 139 11.00 -14.77 2.50
CA GLY A 139 10.41 -16.07 2.22
C GLY A 139 8.90 -16.18 2.40
N THR A 140 8.23 -15.13 2.89
CA THR A 140 6.77 -15.08 3.00
C THR A 140 6.15 -14.50 1.74
N MET A 141 5.18 -15.19 1.17
CA MET A 141 4.49 -14.75 -0.06
C MET A 141 3.66 -13.49 0.19
N VAL A 142 3.81 -12.49 -0.65
CA VAL A 142 2.99 -11.29 -0.71
C VAL A 142 1.72 -11.61 -1.49
N LYS A 143 0.56 -11.37 -0.88
CA LYS A 143 -0.71 -11.53 -1.59
C LYS A 143 -0.85 -10.39 -2.61
N SER A 144 -1.25 -10.75 -3.83
CA SER A 144 -1.39 -9.78 -4.92
C SER A 144 -2.32 -8.62 -4.57
N GLY A 145 -1.82 -7.41 -4.78
CA GLY A 145 -2.50 -6.16 -4.47
C GLY A 145 -2.36 -5.67 -3.03
N ASP A 146 -1.89 -6.51 -2.11
CA ASP A 146 -1.67 -6.09 -0.73
C ASP A 146 -0.38 -5.25 -0.63
N GLU A 147 -0.41 -4.21 0.21
CA GLU A 147 0.76 -3.39 0.54
C GLU A 147 1.48 -4.00 1.75
N VAL A 148 2.67 -4.54 1.54
CA VAL A 148 3.50 -5.12 2.60
C VAL A 148 4.64 -4.15 2.93
N PRO A 149 4.82 -3.75 4.20
CA PRO A 149 5.89 -2.83 4.58
C PRO A 149 7.27 -3.47 4.32
N LEU A 150 8.23 -2.62 3.95
CA LEU A 150 9.63 -2.96 3.76
C LEU A 150 10.50 -2.31 4.82
N GLU A 151 11.33 -3.11 5.46
CA GLU A 151 12.31 -2.67 6.44
C GLU A 151 13.74 -2.85 5.91
N ASN A 152 14.67 -2.08 6.47
CA ASN A 152 16.08 -2.16 6.08
C ASN A 152 16.64 -3.57 6.31
N GLY A 153 17.21 -4.18 5.28
CA GLY A 153 17.75 -5.54 5.28
C GLY A 153 16.77 -6.62 4.84
N ASP A 154 15.51 -6.27 4.52
CA ASP A 154 14.55 -7.25 3.99
C ASP A 154 15.03 -7.88 2.68
N VAL A 155 14.78 -9.17 2.54
CA VAL A 155 15.03 -9.92 1.32
C VAL A 155 13.75 -9.97 0.49
N ILE A 156 13.78 -9.31 -0.65
CA ILE A 156 12.69 -9.31 -1.64
C ILE A 156 12.96 -10.43 -2.65
N GLY A 157 12.05 -11.39 -2.77
CA GLY A 157 12.02 -12.39 -3.81
C GLY A 157 11.03 -12.01 -4.92
N LEU A 158 11.48 -11.92 -6.16
CA LEU A 158 10.64 -11.78 -7.34
C LEU A 158 10.80 -13.05 -8.17
N ALA A 159 9.83 -13.95 -8.14
CA ALA A 159 9.98 -15.29 -8.69
C ALA A 159 11.19 -16.02 -8.06
N ASN A 160 12.24 -16.28 -8.85
CA ASN A 160 13.51 -16.87 -8.40
C ASN A 160 14.68 -15.85 -8.37
N GLU A 161 14.39 -14.56 -8.39
CA GLU A 161 15.36 -13.47 -8.27
C GLU A 161 15.32 -12.87 -6.89
N GLU A 162 16.46 -12.62 -6.26
CA GLU A 162 16.52 -12.05 -4.90
C GLU A 162 17.18 -10.68 -4.90
N PHE A 163 16.61 -9.79 -4.07
CA PHE A 163 17.12 -8.45 -3.80
C PHE A 163 17.18 -8.23 -2.29
N GLU A 164 18.08 -7.38 -1.85
CA GLU A 164 18.12 -6.85 -0.50
C GLU A 164 17.65 -5.41 -0.51
N PHE A 165 16.67 -5.08 0.33
CA PHE A 165 16.19 -3.71 0.50
C PHE A 165 17.08 -2.96 1.50
N ARG A 166 17.54 -1.76 1.16
CA ARG A 166 18.42 -0.93 1.99
C ARG A 166 17.91 0.50 2.11
N LEU A 167 18.03 1.05 3.33
CA LEU A 167 17.74 2.45 3.65
C LEU A 167 19.02 3.15 4.12
N TYR A 168 19.30 4.32 3.54
CA TYR A 168 20.44 5.16 3.88
C TYR A 168 19.98 6.53 4.38
#